data_4e5d410879bfb1b338f198126e822568
#
_entry.id   4e5d410879bfb1b338f198126e822568
#
_cell.length_a   1.000
_cell.length_b   1.000
_cell.length_c   1.000
_cell.angle_alpha   90.00
_cell.angle_beta   90.00
_cell.angle_gamma   90.00
#
_symmetry.space_group_name_H-M   'P 1'
#
loop_
_entity.id
_entity.type
_entity.pdbx_description
1 polymer ?
#
loop_
_entity_poly.entity_id
_entity_poly.type
_entity_poly.pdbx_seq_one_letter_code
_entity_poly.pdbx_strand_id
1 'polypeptide(L)'
;TNYQEHTRIRKYQNLIFHNNLTFIEFGSGSAEKISILLNDQVKFYVPLDISFDFINKSSKQLFKSFPKLKILPTYCDYTKFIRLPKNISKTKVGFFLGSSIGNFYNKKEKEFLKNAKKTLGNNSFLFVGVDLIKETKILEKAYNDPGGFAARFNLNLINRINNELKTKLKIRDFKYISHFNKKINAVEGFLLSMRNQALFINKKKIFIKKGEKIQTEISNKFTLTSFKKLASSSGWKIKKYWFDKKKFYTIFLLYAK
;
A
#
# COMPACT_ATOMS: atom_id res chain seq x y z
N THR A 1 12.92 0.58 -5.00
CA THR A 1 12.44 1.95 -4.70
C THR A 1 13.21 2.52 -3.52
N ASN A 2 13.95 3.21 -3.63
CA ASN A 2 14.71 4.39 -3.93
C ASN A 2 15.13 5.18 -2.70
N TYR A 3 16.29 4.77 -2.16
CA TYR A 3 17.04 5.54 -1.15
C TYR A 3 17.07 7.05 -1.46
N GLN A 4 17.14 7.43 -2.75
CA GLN A 4 17.13 8.84 -3.18
C GLN A 4 15.80 9.57 -2.94
N GLU A 5 14.66 8.88 -3.00
CA GLU A 5 13.35 9.47 -2.75
C GLU A 5 13.17 9.75 -1.26
N HIS A 6 13.58 8.82 -0.42
CA HIS A 6 13.56 9.00 1.04
C HIS A 6 14.48 10.14 1.48
N THR A 7 15.65 10.28 0.86
CA THR A 7 16.58 11.39 1.13
C THR A 7 15.95 12.75 0.80
N ARG A 8 15.19 12.83 -0.31
CA ARG A 8 14.46 14.07 -0.68
C ARG A 8 13.33 14.37 0.31
N ILE A 9 12.56 13.36 0.73
CA ILE A 9 11.51 13.51 1.75
C ILE A 9 12.15 14.00 3.04
N ARG A 10 13.23 13.39 3.50
CA ARG A 10 13.95 13.76 4.73
C ARG A 10 14.45 15.20 4.69
N LYS A 11 15.07 15.61 3.58
CA LYS A 11 15.52 17.01 3.41
C LYS A 11 14.36 18.00 3.49
N TYR A 12 13.22 17.67 2.85
CA TYR A 12 12.04 18.53 2.88
C TYR A 12 11.36 18.56 4.25
N GLN A 13 11.35 17.42 4.94
CA GLN A 13 10.87 17.28 6.31
C GLN A 13 11.57 18.27 7.26
N ASN A 14 12.90 18.31 7.20
CA ASN A 14 13.71 19.18 8.05
C ASN A 14 13.47 20.68 7.77
N LEU A 15 12.99 21.03 6.59
CA LEU A 15 12.68 22.41 6.21
C LEU A 15 11.29 22.89 6.67
N ILE A 16 10.33 21.98 6.82
CA ILE A 16 8.91 22.34 7.07
C ILE A 16 8.46 22.00 8.48
N PHE A 17 8.97 20.90 9.03
CA PHE A 17 8.51 20.41 10.30
C PHE A 17 9.52 20.74 11.40
N HIS A 18 9.03 21.42 12.42
CA HIS A 18 9.77 21.68 13.65
C HIS A 18 9.65 20.46 14.59
N ASN A 19 10.27 20.55 15.75
CA ASN A 19 10.30 19.49 16.75
C ASN A 19 8.91 18.97 17.19
N ASN A 20 8.88 17.77 17.75
CA ASN A 20 7.69 17.16 18.34
C ASN A 20 6.66 16.66 17.31
N LEU A 21 7.09 15.77 16.41
CA LEU A 21 6.26 15.18 15.38
C LEU A 21 5.69 13.83 15.82
N THR A 22 4.49 13.53 15.32
CA THR A 22 3.96 12.16 15.27
C THR A 22 3.92 11.67 13.84
N PHE A 23 4.61 10.56 13.58
CA PHE A 23 4.52 9.85 12.30
C PHE A 23 3.47 8.75 12.39
N ILE A 24 2.58 8.70 11.39
CA ILE A 24 1.54 7.69 11.27
C ILE A 24 1.74 6.97 9.93
N GLU A 25 2.00 5.67 9.94
CA GLU A 25 2.20 4.91 8.72
C GLU A 25 1.04 3.95 8.47
N PHE A 26 0.35 4.16 7.36
CA PHE A 26 -0.76 3.33 6.91
C PHE A 26 -0.22 2.12 6.14
N GLY A 27 -0.35 0.92 6.72
CA GLY A 27 0.24 -0.30 6.19
C GLY A 27 1.76 -0.30 6.39
N SER A 28 2.21 -0.32 7.63
CA SER A 28 3.62 -0.13 8.00
C SER A 28 4.56 -1.25 7.52
N GLY A 29 4.05 -2.46 7.38
CA GLY A 29 4.88 -3.57 6.96
C GLY A 29 6.14 -3.74 7.82
N SER A 30 7.32 -3.90 7.17
CA SER A 30 8.62 -4.11 7.85
C SER A 30 9.19 -2.88 8.55
N ALA A 31 8.55 -1.72 8.46
CA ALA A 31 9.03 -0.42 8.95
C ALA A 31 10.39 0.04 8.36
N GLU A 32 10.96 -0.67 7.38
CA GLU A 32 12.24 -0.32 6.75
C GLU A 32 12.19 1.05 6.06
N LYS A 33 11.09 1.35 5.39
CA LYS A 33 10.93 2.61 4.66
C LYS A 33 10.88 3.80 5.59
N ILE A 34 10.13 3.70 6.68
CA ILE A 34 9.96 4.78 7.63
C ILE A 34 11.23 5.01 8.45
N SER A 35 12.01 3.96 8.75
CA SER A 35 13.25 4.07 9.53
C SER A 35 14.23 5.09 8.95
N ILE A 36 14.28 5.20 7.61
CA ILE A 36 15.14 6.16 6.90
C ILE A 36 14.68 7.62 7.14
N LEU A 37 13.41 7.83 7.46
CA LEU A 37 12.80 9.14 7.68
C LEU A 37 12.80 9.57 9.16
N LEU A 38 13.01 8.64 10.07
CA LEU A 38 13.03 8.92 11.51
C LEU A 38 14.27 9.76 11.89
N ASN A 39 14.05 10.73 12.77
CA ASN A 39 15.07 11.60 13.33
C ASN A 39 14.63 12.12 14.71
N ASP A 40 15.44 12.93 15.38
CA ASP A 40 15.17 13.44 16.74
C ASP A 40 13.95 14.36 16.86
N GLN A 41 13.42 14.85 15.73
CA GLN A 41 12.19 15.65 15.69
C GLN A 41 10.94 14.80 15.88
N VAL A 42 11.02 13.48 15.62
CA VAL A 42 9.92 12.54 15.72
C VAL A 42 9.86 11.98 17.14
N LYS A 43 8.81 12.29 17.87
CA LYS A 43 8.61 11.80 19.24
C LYS A 43 7.73 10.55 19.31
N PHE A 44 6.80 10.44 18.37
CA PHE A 44 5.86 9.32 18.32
C PHE A 44 5.85 8.71 16.91
N TYR A 45 5.80 7.40 16.85
CA TYR A 45 5.52 6.63 15.64
C TYR A 45 4.35 5.70 15.89
N VAL A 46 3.34 5.81 15.04
CA VAL A 46 2.11 5.02 15.11
C VAL A 46 2.00 4.20 13.82
N PRO A 47 2.60 3.01 13.77
CA PRO A 47 2.37 2.09 12.67
C PRO A 47 0.94 1.53 12.74
N LEU A 48 0.25 1.53 11.60
CA LEU A 48 -1.09 0.97 11.42
C LEU A 48 -0.99 -0.23 10.47
N ASP A 49 -1.39 -1.41 10.91
CA ASP A 49 -1.38 -2.60 10.06
C ASP A 49 -2.46 -3.60 10.49
N ILE A 50 -2.88 -4.46 9.56
CA ILE A 50 -3.84 -5.54 9.80
C ILE A 50 -3.15 -6.83 10.27
N SER A 51 -1.84 -6.91 10.20
CA SER A 51 -1.05 -8.07 10.63
C SER A 51 -0.49 -7.84 12.01
N PHE A 52 -1.16 -8.39 13.04
CA PHE A 52 -0.77 -8.22 14.45
C PHE A 52 0.68 -8.68 14.74
N ASP A 53 1.03 -9.88 14.30
CA ASP A 53 2.36 -10.45 14.58
C ASP A 53 3.46 -9.66 13.87
N PHE A 54 3.17 -9.24 12.63
CA PHE A 54 4.13 -8.52 11.84
C PHE A 54 4.42 -7.10 12.39
N ILE A 55 3.36 -6.36 12.75
CA ILE A 55 3.50 -5.02 13.33
C ILE A 55 4.25 -5.04 14.66
N ASN A 56 4.00 -6.04 15.51
CA ASN A 56 4.70 -6.20 16.78
C ASN A 56 6.17 -6.54 16.58
N LYS A 57 6.49 -7.46 15.67
CA LYS A 57 7.87 -7.83 15.34
C LYS A 57 8.65 -6.65 14.80
N SER A 58 8.12 -5.94 13.80
CA SER A 58 8.77 -4.78 13.20
C SER A 58 8.94 -3.63 14.19
N SER A 59 7.96 -3.38 15.06
CA SER A 59 8.04 -2.35 16.11
C SER A 59 9.11 -2.66 17.15
N LYS A 60 9.23 -3.92 17.60
CA LYS A 60 10.31 -4.35 18.53
C LYS A 60 11.69 -4.17 17.88
N GLN A 61 11.82 -4.49 16.61
CA GLN A 61 13.08 -4.31 15.88
C GLN A 61 13.42 -2.83 15.74
N LEU A 62 12.45 -1.99 15.38
CA LEU A 62 12.64 -0.55 15.24
C LEU A 62 13.02 0.12 16.59
N PHE A 63 12.43 -0.31 17.68
CA PHE A 63 12.75 0.20 19.02
C PHE A 63 14.22 0.02 19.40
N LYS A 64 14.86 -1.08 18.99
CA LYS A 64 16.30 -1.28 19.20
C LYS A 64 17.15 -0.20 18.54
N SER A 65 16.75 0.28 17.38
CA SER A 65 17.47 1.32 16.62
C SER A 65 17.12 2.75 17.07
N PHE A 66 15.92 2.93 17.66
CA PHE A 66 15.40 4.24 18.07
C PHE A 66 14.81 4.18 19.48
N PRO A 67 15.65 4.00 20.54
CA PRO A 67 15.15 3.77 21.91
C PRO A 67 14.43 4.96 22.54
N LYS A 68 14.65 6.19 22.03
CA LYS A 68 13.95 7.41 22.49
C LYS A 68 12.59 7.63 21.80
N LEU A 69 12.31 6.88 20.73
CA LEU A 69 11.07 6.98 19.97
C LEU A 69 9.94 6.23 20.69
N LYS A 70 8.82 6.90 20.94
CA LYS A 70 7.61 6.25 21.45
C LYS A 70 6.87 5.59 20.32
N ILE A 71 6.96 4.26 20.21
CA ILE A 71 6.30 3.45 19.19
C ILE A 71 4.98 2.94 19.75
N LEU A 72 3.88 3.20 19.03
CA LEU A 72 2.50 2.85 19.41
C LEU A 72 1.87 1.97 18.32
N PRO A 73 2.25 0.68 18.24
CA PRO A 73 1.73 -0.21 17.20
C PRO A 73 0.21 -0.38 17.36
N THR A 74 -0.52 -0.17 16.28
CA THR A 74 -1.98 -0.20 16.26
C THR A 74 -2.47 -1.21 15.24
N TYR A 75 -2.99 -2.33 15.72
CA TYR A 75 -3.65 -3.35 14.91
C TYR A 75 -5.02 -2.87 14.45
N CYS A 76 -5.19 -2.64 13.14
CA CYS A 76 -6.43 -2.10 12.59
C CYS A 76 -6.54 -2.28 11.07
N ASP A 77 -7.76 -2.18 10.56
CA ASP A 77 -8.03 -1.94 9.16
C ASP A 77 -7.85 -0.44 8.86
N TYR A 78 -6.66 -0.06 8.41
CA TYR A 78 -6.30 1.33 8.14
C TYR A 78 -7.04 1.96 6.95
N THR A 79 -7.84 1.19 6.22
CA THR A 79 -8.71 1.75 5.17
C THR A 79 -9.89 2.52 5.73
N LYS A 80 -10.20 2.29 7.02
CA LYS A 80 -11.26 2.96 7.78
C LYS A 80 -10.73 4.14 8.60
N PHE A 81 -11.65 4.90 9.18
CA PHE A 81 -11.30 5.90 10.19
C PHE A 81 -10.72 5.24 11.43
N ILE A 82 -9.57 5.71 11.90
CA ILE A 82 -8.89 5.22 13.11
C ILE A 82 -8.83 6.35 14.14
N ARG A 83 -9.26 6.05 15.35
CA ARG A 83 -9.06 6.94 16.49
C ARG A 83 -7.63 6.77 17.00
N LEU A 84 -6.78 7.76 16.76
CA LEU A 84 -5.40 7.76 17.24
C LEU A 84 -5.31 7.90 18.77
N PRO A 85 -4.21 7.45 19.40
CA PRO A 85 -3.95 7.68 20.81
C PRO A 85 -4.01 9.18 21.17
N LYS A 86 -4.54 9.50 22.37
CA LYS A 86 -4.76 10.91 22.79
C LYS A 86 -3.45 11.65 23.10
N ASN A 87 -2.44 10.96 23.63
CA ASN A 87 -1.20 11.56 24.16
C ASN A 87 -0.07 11.56 23.12
N ILE A 88 -0.38 11.97 21.88
CA ILE A 88 0.60 12.13 20.80
C ILE A 88 0.73 13.60 20.43
N SER A 89 1.78 13.94 19.68
CA SER A 89 2.02 15.30 19.24
C SER A 89 0.91 15.82 18.33
N LYS A 90 0.61 17.12 18.43
CA LYS A 90 -0.42 17.77 17.60
C LYS A 90 -0.07 17.76 16.12
N THR A 91 1.22 17.93 15.75
CA THR A 91 1.66 17.89 14.36
C THR A 91 1.80 16.44 13.89
N LYS A 92 0.87 16.02 13.03
CA LYS A 92 0.79 14.67 12.50
C LYS A 92 1.24 14.63 11.05
N VAL A 93 2.08 13.65 10.73
CA VAL A 93 2.54 13.39 9.37
C VAL A 93 2.24 11.93 9.04
N GLY A 94 1.31 11.74 8.12
CA GLY A 94 0.94 10.43 7.61
C GLY A 94 1.86 9.98 6.47
N PHE A 95 2.05 8.67 6.36
CA PHE A 95 2.81 8.02 5.28
C PHE A 95 1.99 6.87 4.71
N PHE A 96 1.82 6.86 3.40
CA PHE A 96 1.25 5.77 2.64
C PHE A 96 2.09 5.56 1.38
N LEU A 97 3.24 4.95 1.57
CA LEU A 97 4.27 4.76 0.56
C LEU A 97 4.14 3.38 -0.12
N GLY A 98 4.88 3.15 -1.22
CA GLY A 98 4.94 1.84 -1.89
C GLY A 98 3.84 1.58 -2.91
N SER A 99 3.14 2.61 -3.39
CA SER A 99 2.07 2.51 -4.41
C SER A 99 0.83 1.71 -3.99
N SER A 100 0.68 1.37 -2.72
CA SER A 100 -0.45 0.59 -2.21
C SER A 100 -1.81 1.24 -2.50
N ILE A 101 -1.83 2.56 -2.78
CA ILE A 101 -3.04 3.27 -3.20
C ILE A 101 -3.59 2.75 -4.54
N GLY A 102 -2.76 2.16 -5.38
CA GLY A 102 -3.17 1.52 -6.62
C GLY A 102 -3.92 0.20 -6.43
N ASN A 103 -3.81 -0.43 -5.27
CA ASN A 103 -4.38 -1.75 -5.02
C ASN A 103 -5.86 -1.72 -4.55
N PHE A 104 -6.44 -0.54 -4.49
CA PHE A 104 -7.85 -0.41 -4.13
C PHE A 104 -8.77 -0.73 -5.31
N TYR A 105 -9.79 -1.55 -5.05
CA TYR A 105 -10.89 -1.85 -5.98
C TYR A 105 -11.99 -0.80 -5.90
N ASN A 106 -12.75 -0.65 -6.99
CA ASN A 106 -14.00 0.12 -7.02
C ASN A 106 -13.88 1.54 -6.48
N LYS A 107 -12.79 2.24 -6.81
CA LYS A 107 -12.53 3.63 -6.40
C LYS A 107 -12.47 3.85 -4.87
N LYS A 108 -12.17 2.79 -4.11
CA LYS A 108 -12.01 2.88 -2.65
C LYS A 108 -10.79 3.72 -2.22
N GLU A 109 -9.87 4.04 -3.13
CA GLU A 109 -8.77 4.97 -2.88
C GLU A 109 -9.26 6.36 -2.45
N LYS A 110 -10.42 6.80 -2.95
CA LYS A 110 -11.05 8.06 -2.53
C LYS A 110 -11.57 7.98 -1.10
N GLU A 111 -12.19 6.87 -0.74
CA GLU A 111 -12.66 6.61 0.63
C GLU A 111 -11.49 6.54 1.60
N PHE A 112 -10.43 5.81 1.24
CA PHE A 112 -9.20 5.76 2.03
C PHE A 112 -8.63 7.15 2.29
N LEU A 113 -8.46 7.98 1.26
CA LEU A 113 -7.93 9.34 1.44
C LEU A 113 -8.80 10.20 2.35
N LYS A 114 -10.14 10.08 2.25
CA LYS A 114 -11.07 10.77 3.19
C LYS A 114 -10.90 10.27 4.62
N ASN A 115 -10.78 8.96 4.82
CA ASN A 115 -10.61 8.36 6.14
C ASN A 115 -9.22 8.70 6.72
N ALA A 116 -8.18 8.71 5.92
CA ALA A 116 -6.84 9.16 6.33
C ALA A 116 -6.88 10.63 6.79
N LYS A 117 -7.61 11.51 6.09
CA LYS A 117 -7.80 12.90 6.53
C LYS A 117 -8.50 12.98 7.88
N LYS A 118 -9.58 12.23 8.07
CA LYS A 118 -10.31 12.17 9.36
C LYS A 118 -9.42 11.65 10.49
N THR A 119 -8.59 10.62 10.21
CA THR A 119 -7.66 10.01 11.17
C THR A 119 -6.58 10.99 11.60
N LEU A 120 -5.96 11.67 10.64
CA LEU A 120 -4.89 12.62 10.90
C LEU A 120 -5.40 13.95 11.48
N GLY A 121 -6.61 14.37 11.09
CA GLY A 121 -7.21 15.64 11.47
C GLY A 121 -6.72 16.83 10.65
N ASN A 122 -7.22 18.03 10.96
CA ASN A 122 -6.80 19.25 10.31
C ASN A 122 -5.34 19.61 10.64
N ASN A 123 -4.74 20.45 9.82
CA ASN A 123 -3.34 20.88 9.92
C ASN A 123 -2.33 19.72 9.92
N SER A 124 -2.70 18.61 9.30
CA SER A 124 -1.86 17.44 9.14
C SER A 124 -1.36 17.29 7.69
N PHE A 125 -0.36 16.45 7.54
CA PHE A 125 0.25 16.15 6.25
C PHE A 125 0.14 14.67 5.95
N LEU A 126 0.13 14.31 4.64
CA LEU A 126 0.17 12.92 4.18
C LEU A 126 1.10 12.80 2.97
N PHE A 127 2.12 11.97 3.12
CA PHE A 127 2.94 11.51 2.00
C PHE A 127 2.30 10.31 1.35
N VAL A 128 2.03 10.38 0.05
CA VAL A 128 1.45 9.27 -0.73
C VAL A 128 2.36 8.92 -1.88
N GLY A 129 2.76 7.66 -1.94
CA GLY A 129 3.50 7.09 -3.07
C GLY A 129 2.55 6.60 -4.16
N VAL A 130 2.80 7.01 -5.39
CA VAL A 130 1.90 6.79 -6.51
C VAL A 130 2.67 6.26 -7.71
N ASP A 131 2.27 5.12 -8.22
CA ASP A 131 2.80 4.56 -9.45
C ASP A 131 2.12 5.19 -10.67
N LEU A 132 2.94 5.71 -11.59
CA LEU A 132 2.44 6.44 -12.74
C LEU A 132 2.23 5.53 -13.96
N ILE A 133 1.35 5.96 -14.85
CA ILE A 133 1.22 5.35 -16.18
C ILE A 133 2.54 5.49 -16.91
N LYS A 134 2.99 4.41 -17.52
CA LYS A 134 4.19 4.30 -18.33
C LYS A 134 3.94 3.32 -19.51
N GLU A 135 4.93 3.08 -20.32
CA GLU A 135 4.80 2.15 -21.43
C GLU A 135 4.26 0.78 -21.00
N THR A 136 3.31 0.25 -21.76
CA THR A 136 2.65 -1.04 -21.49
C THR A 136 3.67 -2.15 -21.24
N LYS A 137 4.72 -2.23 -22.08
CA LYS A 137 5.77 -3.24 -21.96
C LYS A 137 6.50 -3.19 -20.61
N ILE A 138 6.73 -1.98 -20.06
CA ILE A 138 7.38 -1.80 -18.77
C ILE A 138 6.46 -2.26 -17.64
N LEU A 139 5.17 -1.91 -17.72
CA LEU A 139 4.17 -2.34 -16.74
C LEU A 139 4.02 -3.85 -16.75
N GLU A 140 3.81 -4.46 -17.91
CA GLU A 140 3.62 -5.91 -18.02
C GLU A 140 4.85 -6.69 -17.59
N LYS A 141 6.07 -6.23 -17.93
CA LYS A 141 7.31 -6.85 -17.47
C LYS A 141 7.45 -6.83 -15.94
N ALA A 142 6.93 -5.79 -15.28
CA ALA A 142 7.00 -5.69 -13.82
C ALA A 142 6.10 -6.71 -13.10
N TYR A 143 5.00 -7.14 -13.75
CA TYR A 143 4.04 -8.11 -13.20
C TYR A 143 4.16 -9.50 -13.82
N ASN A 144 4.89 -9.63 -14.94
CA ASN A 144 5.32 -10.91 -15.54
C ASN A 144 6.85 -11.01 -15.48
N ASP A 145 7.40 -10.86 -14.29
CA ASP A 145 8.84 -10.80 -14.08
C ASP A 145 9.53 -12.12 -14.48
N PRO A 146 10.71 -12.07 -15.15
CA PRO A 146 11.41 -13.28 -15.59
C PRO A 146 11.78 -14.24 -14.45
N GLY A 147 11.95 -13.72 -13.23
CA GLY A 147 12.19 -14.52 -12.02
C GLY A 147 10.93 -15.23 -11.50
N GLY A 148 9.74 -14.92 -12.05
CA GLY A 148 8.49 -15.56 -11.66
C GLY A 148 8.02 -15.23 -10.23
N PHE A 149 8.50 -14.14 -9.62
CA PHE A 149 8.13 -13.77 -8.25
C PHE A 149 6.66 -13.40 -8.17
N ALA A 150 6.15 -12.61 -9.12
CA ALA A 150 4.73 -12.25 -9.17
C ALA A 150 3.84 -13.49 -9.34
N ALA A 151 4.24 -14.41 -10.21
CA ALA A 151 3.52 -15.67 -10.40
C ALA A 151 3.47 -16.51 -9.12
N ARG A 152 4.63 -16.72 -8.46
CA ARG A 152 4.69 -17.47 -7.19
C ARG A 152 3.87 -16.82 -6.09
N PHE A 153 3.92 -15.50 -5.98
CA PHE A 153 3.13 -14.75 -5.00
C PHE A 153 1.62 -14.98 -5.19
N ASN A 154 1.13 -14.84 -6.43
CA ASN A 154 -0.28 -15.02 -6.73
C ASN A 154 -0.72 -16.50 -6.63
N LEU A 155 0.09 -17.44 -7.11
CA LEU A 155 -0.20 -18.87 -7.00
C LEU A 155 -0.22 -19.37 -5.55
N ASN A 156 0.50 -18.71 -4.64
CA ASN A 156 0.46 -19.04 -3.21
C ASN A 156 -0.94 -18.83 -2.57
N LEU A 157 -1.81 -18.06 -3.21
CA LEU A 157 -3.21 -17.94 -2.80
C LEU A 157 -3.93 -19.30 -2.81
N ILE A 158 -3.54 -20.22 -3.70
CA ILE A 158 -4.09 -21.59 -3.72
C ILE A 158 -3.75 -22.34 -2.43
N ASN A 159 -2.51 -22.22 -1.94
CA ASN A 159 -2.11 -22.81 -0.65
C ASN A 159 -2.92 -22.21 0.50
N ARG A 160 -3.07 -20.89 0.47
CA ARG A 160 -3.85 -20.17 1.48
C ARG A 160 -5.32 -20.62 1.49
N ILE A 161 -5.96 -20.69 0.33
CA ILE A 161 -7.33 -21.18 0.18
C ILE A 161 -7.46 -22.63 0.71
N ASN A 162 -6.50 -23.49 0.36
CA ASN A 162 -6.51 -24.87 0.86
C ASN A 162 -6.42 -24.93 2.39
N ASN A 163 -5.54 -24.11 2.98
CA ASN A 163 -5.34 -24.09 4.43
C ASN A 163 -6.53 -23.49 5.19
N GLU A 164 -7.05 -22.36 4.72
CA GLU A 164 -8.13 -21.65 5.40
C GLU A 164 -9.51 -22.28 5.19
N LEU A 165 -9.78 -22.76 3.97
CA LEU A 165 -11.08 -23.28 3.57
C LEU A 165 -11.12 -24.82 3.45
N LYS A 166 -10.01 -25.51 3.82
CA LYS A 166 -9.86 -26.96 3.78
C LYS A 166 -10.18 -27.57 2.39
N THR A 167 -9.80 -26.86 1.33
CA THR A 167 -9.94 -27.34 -0.05
C THR A 167 -8.70 -28.14 -0.48
N LYS A 168 -8.77 -28.76 -1.67
CA LYS A 168 -7.69 -29.60 -2.23
C LYS A 168 -7.28 -29.17 -3.64
N LEU A 169 -7.26 -27.87 -3.90
CA LEU A 169 -6.84 -27.31 -5.18
C LEU A 169 -5.35 -27.59 -5.41
N LYS A 170 -4.96 -27.88 -6.65
CA LYS A 170 -3.55 -28.12 -7.01
C LYS A 170 -3.00 -26.89 -7.71
N ILE A 171 -1.86 -26.36 -7.27
CA ILE A 171 -1.20 -25.19 -7.87
C ILE A 171 -0.97 -25.39 -9.37
N ARG A 172 -0.55 -26.59 -9.78
CA ARG A 172 -0.30 -26.94 -11.19
C ARG A 172 -1.54 -26.82 -12.11
N ASP A 173 -2.74 -26.78 -11.54
CA ASP A 173 -3.99 -26.63 -12.27
C ASP A 173 -4.34 -25.16 -12.55
N PHE A 174 -3.44 -24.24 -12.17
CA PHE A 174 -3.57 -22.80 -12.39
C PHE A 174 -2.31 -22.22 -13.02
N LYS A 175 -2.51 -21.20 -13.84
CA LYS A 175 -1.44 -20.38 -14.40
C LYS A 175 -1.69 -18.92 -14.03
N TYR A 176 -0.68 -18.22 -13.53
CA TYR A 176 -0.76 -16.78 -13.34
C TYR A 176 -0.59 -16.07 -14.69
N ILE A 177 -1.45 -15.09 -14.96
CA ILE A 177 -1.37 -14.18 -16.10
C ILE A 177 -1.63 -12.76 -15.63
N SER A 178 -0.95 -11.78 -16.21
CA SER A 178 -1.23 -10.38 -15.97
C SER A 178 -1.15 -9.58 -17.26
N HIS A 179 -1.90 -8.47 -17.32
CA HIS A 179 -1.86 -7.54 -18.44
C HIS A 179 -2.21 -6.12 -17.97
N PHE A 180 -1.81 -5.12 -18.72
CA PHE A 180 -2.19 -3.74 -18.50
C PHE A 180 -3.49 -3.43 -19.25
N ASN A 181 -4.55 -3.18 -18.50
CA ASN A 181 -5.85 -2.77 -19.03
C ASN A 181 -5.86 -1.24 -19.21
N LYS A 182 -5.69 -0.79 -20.48
CA LYS A 182 -5.65 0.63 -20.82
C LYS A 182 -6.99 1.35 -20.58
N LYS A 183 -8.12 0.64 -20.60
CA LYS A 183 -9.45 1.25 -20.38
C LYS A 183 -9.62 1.78 -18.98
N ILE A 184 -9.07 1.07 -17.99
CA ILE A 184 -9.16 1.44 -16.58
C ILE A 184 -7.81 1.92 -16.00
N ASN A 185 -6.75 1.94 -16.82
CA ASN A 185 -5.39 2.28 -16.42
C ASN A 185 -4.89 1.46 -15.21
N ALA A 186 -5.08 0.14 -15.26
CA ALA A 186 -4.64 -0.76 -14.19
C ALA A 186 -3.93 -1.98 -14.77
N VAL A 187 -2.94 -2.49 -14.02
CA VAL A 187 -2.48 -3.86 -14.21
C VAL A 187 -3.42 -4.77 -13.46
N GLU A 188 -3.92 -5.79 -14.14
CA GLU A 188 -4.79 -6.82 -13.60
C GLU A 188 -4.06 -8.16 -13.61
N GLY A 189 -4.07 -8.86 -12.47
CA GLY A 189 -3.52 -10.20 -12.31
C GLY A 189 -4.62 -11.23 -12.09
N PHE A 190 -4.46 -12.41 -12.70
CA PHE A 190 -5.46 -13.47 -12.65
C PHE A 190 -4.79 -14.83 -12.46
N LEU A 191 -5.49 -15.72 -11.77
CA LEU A 191 -5.27 -17.14 -11.86
C LEU A 191 -6.19 -17.74 -12.94
N LEU A 192 -5.59 -18.24 -14.01
CA LEU A 192 -6.26 -18.92 -15.11
C LEU A 192 -6.38 -20.40 -14.76
N SER A 193 -7.59 -20.97 -14.71
CA SER A 193 -7.79 -22.40 -14.51
C SER A 193 -7.42 -23.19 -15.77
N MET A 194 -6.54 -24.16 -15.62
CA MET A 194 -6.05 -24.99 -16.74
C MET A 194 -6.94 -26.21 -17.01
N ARG A 195 -7.94 -26.46 -16.16
CA ARG A 195 -8.89 -27.60 -16.28
C ARG A 195 -10.22 -27.30 -15.61
N ASN A 196 -11.23 -28.09 -15.93
CA ASN A 196 -12.47 -28.10 -15.17
C ASN A 196 -12.21 -28.71 -13.79
N GLN A 197 -12.66 -28.07 -12.74
CA GLN A 197 -12.52 -28.53 -11.37
C GLN A 197 -13.66 -28.05 -10.47
N ALA A 198 -13.86 -28.76 -9.39
CA ALA A 198 -14.85 -28.40 -8.40
C ALA A 198 -14.20 -28.40 -7.02
N LEU A 199 -14.64 -27.48 -6.17
CA LEU A 199 -14.26 -27.42 -4.76
C LEU A 199 -15.51 -27.24 -3.90
N PHE A 200 -15.41 -27.62 -2.65
CA PHE A 200 -16.46 -27.42 -1.68
C PHE A 200 -16.03 -26.41 -0.64
N ILE A 201 -16.84 -25.38 -0.44
CA ILE A 201 -16.66 -24.37 0.61
C ILE A 201 -17.95 -24.30 1.40
N ASN A 202 -17.90 -24.56 2.71
CA ASN A 202 -19.08 -24.54 3.58
C ASN A 202 -20.26 -25.37 2.99
N LYS A 203 -19.99 -26.60 2.55
CA LYS A 203 -20.95 -27.51 1.92
C LYS A 203 -21.50 -27.08 0.56
N LYS A 204 -21.11 -25.91 0.04
CA LYS A 204 -21.47 -25.42 -1.30
C LYS A 204 -20.44 -25.89 -2.32
N LYS A 205 -20.91 -26.52 -3.39
CA LYS A 205 -20.09 -26.91 -4.54
C LYS A 205 -19.86 -25.67 -5.41
N ILE A 206 -18.61 -25.31 -5.64
CA ILE A 206 -18.19 -24.25 -6.57
C ILE A 206 -17.51 -24.94 -7.74
N PHE A 207 -17.90 -24.57 -8.95
CA PHE A 207 -17.35 -25.11 -10.18
C PHE A 207 -16.47 -24.06 -10.85
N ILE A 208 -15.22 -24.41 -11.17
CA ILE A 208 -14.27 -23.57 -11.90
C ILE A 208 -14.05 -24.23 -13.26
N LYS A 209 -14.38 -23.52 -14.33
CA LYS A 209 -14.23 -24.02 -15.70
C LYS A 209 -12.78 -23.85 -16.18
N LYS A 210 -12.34 -24.74 -17.08
CA LYS A 210 -11.11 -24.51 -17.84
C LYS A 210 -11.19 -23.17 -18.59
N GLY A 211 -10.15 -22.35 -18.50
CA GLY A 211 -10.10 -21.02 -19.09
C GLY A 211 -10.73 -19.92 -18.22
N GLU A 212 -11.36 -20.25 -17.10
CA GLU A 212 -11.89 -19.25 -16.18
C GLU A 212 -10.77 -18.46 -15.53
N LYS A 213 -10.94 -17.14 -15.46
CA LYS A 213 -9.98 -16.20 -14.87
C LYS A 213 -10.49 -15.73 -13.50
N ILE A 214 -9.73 -16.00 -12.47
CA ILE A 214 -10.01 -15.53 -11.11
C ILE A 214 -9.09 -14.34 -10.86
N GLN A 215 -9.65 -13.15 -10.71
CA GLN A 215 -8.85 -11.95 -10.47
C GLN A 215 -8.26 -11.99 -9.06
N THR A 216 -6.94 -11.86 -8.96
CA THR A 216 -6.20 -11.91 -7.69
C THR A 216 -5.53 -10.59 -7.36
N GLU A 217 -5.33 -9.74 -8.36
CA GLU A 217 -4.61 -8.48 -8.19
C GLU A 217 -5.17 -7.40 -9.10
N ILE A 218 -5.21 -6.17 -8.58
CA ILE A 218 -5.37 -4.96 -9.35
C ILE A 218 -4.33 -3.94 -8.88
N SER A 219 -3.77 -3.22 -9.83
CA SER A 219 -2.86 -2.12 -9.50
C SER A 219 -3.12 -0.94 -10.43
N ASN A 220 -3.93 0.00 -9.94
CA ASN A 220 -4.26 1.22 -10.64
C ASN A 220 -3.01 2.08 -10.86
N LYS A 221 -2.88 2.62 -12.05
CA LYS A 221 -1.81 3.54 -12.43
C LYS A 221 -2.42 4.93 -12.65
N PHE A 222 -1.71 5.95 -12.24
CA PHE A 222 -2.24 7.31 -12.23
C PHE A 222 -1.49 8.19 -13.23
N THR A 223 -2.17 9.19 -13.77
CA THR A 223 -1.52 10.39 -14.28
C THR A 223 -1.40 11.40 -13.14
N LEU A 224 -0.53 12.41 -13.28
CA LEU A 224 -0.49 13.51 -12.31
C LEU A 224 -1.86 14.16 -12.14
N THR A 225 -2.55 14.40 -13.26
CA THR A 225 -3.86 15.04 -13.27
C THR A 225 -4.92 14.20 -12.57
N SER A 226 -4.96 12.88 -12.84
CA SER A 226 -5.94 11.99 -12.21
C SER A 226 -5.73 11.90 -10.69
N PHE A 227 -4.47 11.79 -10.24
CA PHE A 227 -4.20 11.74 -8.81
C PHE A 227 -4.46 13.08 -8.11
N LYS A 228 -4.11 14.22 -8.74
CA LYS A 228 -4.42 15.55 -8.21
C LYS A 228 -5.95 15.73 -8.03
N LYS A 229 -6.75 15.31 -9.01
CA LYS A 229 -8.22 15.34 -8.93
C LYS A 229 -8.74 14.44 -7.80
N LEU A 230 -8.18 13.23 -7.65
CA LEU A 230 -8.52 12.30 -6.58
C LEU A 230 -8.24 12.91 -5.20
N ALA A 231 -7.03 13.44 -4.98
CA ALA A 231 -6.64 14.06 -3.72
C ALA A 231 -7.53 15.26 -3.38
N SER A 232 -7.75 16.17 -4.31
CA SER A 232 -8.60 17.36 -4.11
C SER A 232 -10.06 16.99 -3.81
N SER A 233 -10.63 16.00 -4.53
CA SER A 233 -11.99 15.52 -4.29
C SER A 233 -12.13 14.72 -2.98
N SER A 234 -11.02 14.38 -2.33
CA SER A 234 -10.95 13.76 -1.01
C SER A 234 -10.66 14.76 0.11
N GLY A 235 -10.64 16.06 -0.21
CA GLY A 235 -10.45 17.15 0.75
C GLY A 235 -8.98 17.49 1.07
N TRP A 236 -8.03 17.01 0.27
CA TRP A 236 -6.63 17.31 0.43
C TRP A 236 -6.17 18.44 -0.50
N LYS A 237 -5.28 19.31 0.00
CA LYS A 237 -4.53 20.26 -0.83
C LYS A 237 -3.16 19.68 -1.15
N ILE A 238 -2.72 19.80 -2.41
CA ILE A 238 -1.39 19.36 -2.82
C ILE A 238 -0.40 20.47 -2.48
N LYS A 239 0.58 20.16 -1.65
CA LYS A 239 1.68 21.09 -1.31
C LYS A 239 2.85 20.95 -2.25
N LYS A 240 3.26 19.69 -2.53
CA LYS A 240 4.39 19.40 -3.39
C LYS A 240 4.32 17.97 -3.91
N TYR A 241 5.12 17.66 -4.93
CA TYR A 241 5.34 16.30 -5.40
C TYR A 241 6.74 16.17 -6.00
N TRP A 242 7.26 14.95 -5.97
CA TRP A 242 8.59 14.62 -6.47
C TRP A 242 8.51 13.37 -7.32
N PHE A 243 9.27 13.34 -8.42
CA PHE A 243 9.40 12.18 -9.28
C PHE A 243 10.68 11.40 -8.97
N ASP A 244 10.66 10.12 -9.27
CA ASP A 244 11.89 9.37 -9.52
C ASP A 244 12.59 9.86 -10.81
N LYS A 245 13.82 9.39 -11.06
CA LYS A 245 14.61 9.81 -12.24
C LYS A 245 13.91 9.51 -13.56
N LYS A 246 13.15 8.41 -13.67
CA LYS A 246 12.45 7.98 -14.87
C LYS A 246 11.02 8.50 -14.97
N LYS A 247 10.55 9.23 -13.97
CA LYS A 247 9.16 9.68 -13.83
C LYS A 247 8.15 8.53 -13.86
N PHE A 248 8.54 7.37 -13.35
CA PHE A 248 7.69 6.18 -13.24
C PHE A 248 6.87 6.17 -11.96
N TYR A 249 7.35 6.88 -10.96
CA TYR A 249 6.79 6.96 -9.63
C TYR A 249 6.84 8.39 -9.13
N THR A 250 5.89 8.77 -8.29
CA THR A 250 5.86 10.09 -7.67
C THR A 250 5.43 9.97 -6.21
N ILE A 251 5.97 10.84 -5.38
CA ILE A 251 5.51 11.03 -4.01
C ILE A 251 4.82 12.39 -3.94
N PHE A 252 3.57 12.39 -3.49
CA PHE A 252 2.83 13.60 -3.20
C PHE A 252 2.89 13.93 -1.72
N LEU A 253 3.07 15.20 -1.40
CA LEU A 253 2.81 15.76 -0.08
C LEU A 253 1.46 16.47 -0.12
N LEU A 254 0.53 15.94 0.63
CA LEU A 254 -0.82 16.44 0.80
C LEU A 254 -0.96 17.15 2.14
N TYR A 255 -1.83 18.16 2.20
CA TYR A 255 -2.13 18.93 3.41
C TYR A 255 -3.64 18.95 3.67
N ALA A 256 -4.03 18.68 4.91
CA ALA A 256 -5.41 18.80 5.40
C ALA A 256 -5.62 20.17 6.03
N LYS A 257 -6.43 21.00 5.36
CA LYS A 257 -6.90 22.25 5.94
C LYS A 257 -8.08 22.00 6.86
#